data_ada145fa607172751e30335121fcc760
#
_entry.id   ada145fa607172751e30335121fcc760
#
_cell.length_a   1.000
_cell.length_b   1.000
_cell.length_c   1.000
_cell.angle_alpha   90.00
_cell.angle_beta   90.00
_cell.angle_gamma   90.00
#
_symmetry.space_group_name_H-M   'P 1'
#
loop_
_entity.id
_entity.type
_entity.pdbx_description
1 polymer ?
#
loop_
_entity_poly.entity_id
_entity_poly.type
_entity_poly.pdbx_seq_one_letter_code
_entity_poly.pdbx_strand_id
1 'polypeptide(L)'
;MKKLPVFTLLFLLVGALFLVACGTPAEVQETVESAVNEVAPTLEAAAEEIAPTVEAAVEEITPTLEAAATEVVEEVEEVATEVAAEEEPAEEMRTDNLEGETITFYHFGDLSGPLAGITGPLINGFNDAVAAVNANGGIRGAQIELEFTDTQSSVDEAVAAYDRYTSENDNILLMFTYGSGDGEALASRFVEDQIPNLAAGLSSVAFYGPESGYTFGYAPIYPDQFALFMDYISANWDDVKPEGAGDDIKIAYISWPTAYGQGAYTDEALAYAESLGIEIVANELIDPAPTADTTTAILNAQAAGANVIYTNSLAFGPASILNGLGALGLRDQFLFGANNWAMDIAIYAFVSDPALVEGMISPFPYLFWTDEDNAGIQFAAEQFAANNRQPAERGVGYLLTFAGVDLAVRAIELAIDNVGYDNLTGADVHDALIELGAIDVLDGVMRVDFSNNNRSPHQAQIRQVQGGQFAVLQDWTPTPDLRPADNFSDN
;
A
#
# COMPACT_ATOMS: atom_id res chain seq x y z
N MET A 1 -41.03 -26.06 17.75
CA MET A 1 -41.01 -26.68 16.44
C MET A 1 -42.11 -26.10 15.62
N LYS A 2 -41.80 -25.15 14.74
CA LYS A 2 -42.53 -24.74 13.51
C LYS A 2 -41.71 -23.58 12.86
N LYS A 3 -40.64 -23.95 12.14
CA LYS A 3 -39.83 -22.99 11.34
C LYS A 3 -40.05 -23.25 9.84
N LEU A 4 -41.29 -23.22 9.37
CA LEU A 4 -41.55 -23.55 7.96
C LEU A 4 -42.41 -22.60 7.12
N PRO A 5 -42.77 -21.36 7.51
CA PRO A 5 -43.41 -20.49 6.51
C PRO A 5 -42.48 -19.44 5.89
N VAL A 6 -41.40 -18.99 6.54
CA VAL A 6 -40.58 -17.88 6.02
C VAL A 6 -39.73 -18.28 4.81
N PHE A 7 -39.20 -19.50 4.78
CA PHE A 7 -38.42 -20.01 3.64
C PHE A 7 -39.25 -20.25 2.39
N THR A 8 -40.53 -20.62 2.54
CA THR A 8 -41.43 -20.82 1.42
C THR A 8 -41.88 -19.51 0.78
N LEU A 9 -41.96 -18.44 1.61
CA LEU A 9 -42.32 -17.10 1.12
C LEU A 9 -41.16 -16.46 0.34
N LEU A 10 -39.92 -16.70 0.76
CA LEU A 10 -38.71 -16.20 0.07
C LEU A 10 -38.56 -16.86 -1.33
N PHE A 11 -38.89 -18.13 -1.45
CA PHE A 11 -38.85 -18.86 -2.75
C PHE A 11 -39.95 -18.40 -3.70
N LEU A 12 -41.13 -17.99 -3.24
CA LEU A 12 -42.18 -17.42 -4.08
C LEU A 12 -41.87 -16.02 -4.58
N LEU A 13 -41.20 -15.19 -3.76
CA LEU A 13 -40.75 -13.85 -4.17
C LEU A 13 -39.64 -13.89 -5.21
N VAL A 14 -38.68 -14.82 -5.07
CA VAL A 14 -37.59 -15.03 -6.05
C VAL A 14 -38.11 -15.66 -7.34
N GLY A 15 -39.12 -16.53 -7.26
CA GLY A 15 -39.76 -17.10 -8.43
C GLY A 15 -40.54 -16.08 -9.27
N ALA A 16 -41.17 -15.09 -8.63
CA ALA A 16 -41.87 -14.00 -9.32
C ALA A 16 -40.89 -13.02 -10.03
N LEU A 17 -39.72 -12.80 -9.50
CA LEU A 17 -38.68 -11.98 -10.14
C LEU A 17 -38.09 -12.61 -11.42
N PHE A 18 -38.06 -13.93 -11.54
CA PHE A 18 -37.57 -14.63 -12.75
C PHE A 18 -38.57 -14.67 -13.90
N LEU A 19 -39.87 -14.46 -13.65
CA LEU A 19 -40.92 -14.42 -14.69
C LEU A 19 -41.09 -13.05 -15.36
N VAL A 20 -40.46 -12.00 -14.80
CA VAL A 20 -40.54 -10.62 -15.31
C VAL A 20 -39.64 -10.38 -16.55
N ALA A 21 -38.81 -11.34 -16.93
CA ALA A 21 -37.84 -11.16 -18.01
C ALA A 21 -38.40 -11.28 -19.42
N CYS A 22 -39.70 -11.68 -19.65
CA CYS A 22 -40.25 -11.94 -20.99
C CYS A 22 -41.71 -11.47 -21.24
N GLY A 23 -42.30 -10.62 -20.36
CA GLY A 23 -43.70 -10.17 -20.53
C GLY A 23 -43.81 -8.70 -20.95
N THR A 24 -44.98 -8.34 -21.53
CA THR A 24 -45.32 -6.94 -21.82
C THR A 24 -45.56 -6.18 -20.50
N PRO A 25 -45.37 -4.82 -20.42
CA PRO A 25 -45.59 -4.03 -19.18
C PRO A 25 -46.95 -4.21 -18.50
N ALA A 26 -47.99 -4.52 -19.26
CA ALA A 26 -49.35 -4.73 -18.72
C ALA A 26 -49.52 -6.11 -18.05
N GLU A 27 -48.90 -7.16 -18.60
CA GLU A 27 -48.95 -8.54 -18.05
C GLU A 27 -48.10 -8.63 -16.77
N VAL A 28 -47.00 -7.88 -16.70
CA VAL A 28 -46.15 -7.77 -15.53
C VAL A 28 -46.88 -7.08 -14.36
N GLN A 29 -47.63 -6.04 -14.65
CA GLN A 29 -48.41 -5.29 -13.65
C GLN A 29 -49.55 -6.13 -13.05
N GLU A 30 -50.27 -6.88 -13.86
CA GLU A 30 -51.33 -7.78 -13.42
C GLU A 30 -50.81 -8.96 -12.57
N THR A 31 -49.66 -9.49 -12.90
CA THR A 31 -48.99 -10.54 -12.14
C THR A 31 -48.47 -10.04 -10.78
N VAL A 32 -47.90 -8.82 -10.72
CA VAL A 32 -47.45 -8.19 -9.48
C VAL A 32 -48.61 -7.84 -8.58
N GLU A 33 -49.70 -7.25 -9.08
CA GLU A 33 -50.90 -6.97 -8.29
C GLU A 33 -51.57 -8.23 -7.73
N SER A 34 -51.57 -9.33 -8.48
CA SER A 34 -52.10 -10.61 -8.01
C SER A 34 -51.21 -11.19 -6.89
N ALA A 35 -49.91 -11.15 -7.06
CA ALA A 35 -48.99 -11.63 -6.03
C ALA A 35 -49.00 -10.81 -4.73
N VAL A 36 -49.14 -9.48 -4.85
CA VAL A 36 -49.27 -8.58 -3.70
C VAL A 36 -50.56 -8.85 -2.93
N ASN A 37 -51.71 -9.03 -3.63
CA ASN A 37 -53.00 -9.30 -3.02
C ASN A 37 -53.04 -10.69 -2.34
N GLU A 38 -52.27 -11.65 -2.77
CA GLU A 38 -52.20 -12.99 -2.20
C GLU A 38 -51.28 -13.02 -0.94
N VAL A 39 -50.26 -12.19 -0.88
CA VAL A 39 -49.25 -12.16 0.18
C VAL A 39 -49.64 -11.17 1.30
N ALA A 40 -50.33 -10.07 0.99
CA ALA A 40 -50.65 -9.03 1.96
C ALA A 40 -51.44 -9.53 3.19
N PRO A 41 -52.49 -10.36 3.08
CA PRO A 41 -53.20 -10.87 4.23
C PRO A 41 -52.39 -11.78 5.13
N THR A 42 -51.42 -12.47 4.54
CA THR A 42 -50.49 -13.38 5.29
C THR A 42 -49.45 -12.57 6.06
N LEU A 43 -48.97 -11.45 5.52
CA LEU A 43 -48.07 -10.53 6.20
C LEU A 43 -48.78 -9.75 7.32
N GLU A 44 -50.02 -9.34 7.13
CA GLU A 44 -50.84 -8.70 8.17
C GLU A 44 -51.09 -9.63 9.36
N ALA A 45 -51.46 -10.89 9.09
CA ALA A 45 -51.65 -11.90 10.12
C ALA A 45 -50.33 -12.26 10.88
N ALA A 46 -49.21 -12.27 10.16
CA ALA A 46 -47.91 -12.50 10.80
C ALA A 46 -47.46 -11.28 11.63
N ALA A 47 -47.78 -10.08 11.21
CA ALA A 47 -47.49 -8.87 11.98
C ALA A 47 -48.34 -8.80 13.28
N GLU A 48 -49.61 -9.15 13.19
CA GLU A 48 -50.48 -9.25 14.40
C GLU A 48 -50.06 -10.32 15.39
N GLU A 49 -49.48 -11.47 14.90
CA GLU A 49 -48.98 -12.53 15.77
C GLU A 49 -47.66 -12.19 16.49
N ILE A 50 -46.85 -11.33 15.85
CA ILE A 50 -45.51 -10.95 16.37
C ILE A 50 -45.59 -9.69 17.28
N ALA A 51 -46.51 -8.77 17.00
CA ALA A 51 -46.65 -7.48 17.70
C ALA A 51 -46.69 -7.62 19.26
N PRO A 52 -47.49 -8.55 19.85
CA PRO A 52 -47.50 -8.69 21.30
C PRO A 52 -46.20 -9.21 21.92
N THR A 53 -45.47 -9.99 21.13
CA THR A 53 -44.17 -10.56 21.57
C THR A 53 -43.06 -9.51 21.52
N VAL A 54 -43.10 -8.61 20.53
CA VAL A 54 -42.19 -7.48 20.42
C VAL A 54 -42.50 -6.44 21.49
N GLU A 55 -43.77 -6.13 21.74
CA GLU A 55 -44.19 -5.19 22.79
C GLU A 55 -43.78 -5.65 24.16
N ALA A 56 -43.98 -6.96 24.50
CA ALA A 56 -43.49 -7.56 25.76
C ALA A 56 -41.97 -7.55 25.90
N ALA A 57 -41.24 -7.79 24.81
CA ALA A 57 -39.77 -7.75 24.80
C ALA A 57 -39.23 -6.30 24.98
N VAL A 58 -39.89 -5.34 24.42
CA VAL A 58 -39.55 -3.92 24.59
C VAL A 58 -39.83 -3.47 26.04
N GLU A 59 -40.97 -3.85 26.63
CA GLU A 59 -41.28 -3.55 28.03
C GLU A 59 -40.27 -4.19 29.01
N GLU A 60 -39.75 -5.37 28.71
CA GLU A 60 -38.77 -6.08 29.55
C GLU A 60 -37.35 -5.47 29.43
N ILE A 61 -36.98 -4.95 28.28
CA ILE A 61 -35.63 -4.41 28.01
C ILE A 61 -35.52 -2.93 28.36
N THR A 62 -36.59 -2.14 28.22
CA THR A 62 -36.59 -0.69 28.43
C THR A 62 -36.04 -0.27 29.80
N PRO A 63 -36.46 -0.90 30.95
CA PRO A 63 -35.94 -0.50 32.27
C PRO A 63 -34.44 -0.78 32.43
N THR A 64 -33.94 -1.85 31.76
CA THR A 64 -32.51 -2.20 31.77
C THR A 64 -31.68 -1.23 30.94
N LEU A 65 -32.19 -0.79 29.82
CA LEU A 65 -31.55 0.22 28.97
C LEU A 65 -31.56 1.61 29.65
N GLU A 66 -32.67 1.99 30.32
CA GLU A 66 -32.72 3.25 31.04
C GLU A 66 -31.77 3.26 32.25
N ALA A 67 -31.65 2.13 32.98
CA ALA A 67 -30.68 2.01 34.05
C ALA A 67 -29.23 2.07 33.55
N ALA A 68 -28.89 1.35 32.45
CA ALA A 68 -27.59 1.38 31.86
C ALA A 68 -27.22 2.76 31.26
N ALA A 69 -28.19 3.44 30.66
CA ALA A 69 -28.00 4.79 30.17
C ALA A 69 -27.74 5.80 31.28
N THR A 70 -28.39 5.64 32.42
CA THR A 70 -28.18 6.51 33.60
C THR A 70 -26.81 6.28 34.22
N GLU A 71 -26.36 5.01 34.31
CA GLU A 71 -25.03 4.67 34.81
C GLU A 71 -23.92 5.20 33.92
N VAL A 72 -24.09 5.11 32.61
CA VAL A 72 -23.13 5.71 31.61
C VAL A 72 -23.12 7.24 31.68
N VAL A 73 -24.27 7.88 31.91
CA VAL A 73 -24.32 9.35 32.02
C VAL A 73 -23.63 9.81 33.31
N GLU A 74 -23.83 9.12 34.43
CA GLU A 74 -23.13 9.43 35.68
C GLU A 74 -21.62 9.19 35.57
N GLU A 75 -21.17 8.11 34.91
CA GLU A 75 -19.75 7.87 34.64
C GLU A 75 -19.12 8.89 33.70
N VAL A 76 -19.85 9.32 32.67
CA VAL A 76 -19.42 10.37 31.75
C VAL A 76 -19.38 11.75 32.42
N GLU A 77 -20.33 12.08 33.33
CA GLU A 77 -20.28 13.33 34.09
C GLU A 77 -19.14 13.32 35.13
N GLU A 78 -18.81 12.17 35.72
CA GLU A 78 -17.67 12.04 36.65
C GLU A 78 -16.33 12.20 35.89
N VAL A 79 -16.16 11.52 34.73
CA VAL A 79 -15.00 11.69 33.85
C VAL A 79 -14.92 13.09 33.28
N ALA A 80 -16.01 13.69 32.85
CA ALA A 80 -16.02 15.06 32.36
C ALA A 80 -15.66 16.09 33.45
N THR A 81 -15.99 15.79 34.71
CA THR A 81 -15.64 16.64 35.84
C THR A 81 -14.15 16.47 36.24
N GLU A 82 -13.60 15.29 36.09
CA GLU A 82 -12.19 14.99 36.31
C GLU A 82 -11.31 15.61 35.20
N VAL A 83 -11.73 15.48 33.94
CA VAL A 83 -11.08 16.11 32.76
C VAL A 83 -11.18 17.66 32.80
N ALA A 84 -12.28 18.22 33.31
CA ALA A 84 -12.40 19.68 33.47
C ALA A 84 -11.57 20.25 34.64
N ALA A 85 -11.01 19.39 35.51
CA ALA A 85 -10.12 19.83 36.59
C ALA A 85 -8.64 19.78 36.20
N GLU A 86 -8.29 19.15 35.07
CA GLU A 86 -6.98 19.13 34.42
C GLU A 86 -7.01 19.88 33.08
N GLU A 87 -7.74 21.00 32.97
CA GLU A 87 -7.47 21.91 31.86
C GLU A 87 -6.07 22.53 32.11
N GLU A 88 -5.04 21.86 31.61
CA GLU A 88 -3.85 22.59 31.16
C GLU A 88 -4.32 23.67 30.17
N PRO A 89 -3.79 24.90 30.25
CA PRO A 89 -4.19 25.95 29.32
C PRO A 89 -4.04 25.40 27.91
N ALA A 90 -5.12 25.44 27.11
CA ALA A 90 -5.08 25.05 25.70
C ALA A 90 -3.81 25.67 25.11
N GLU A 91 -2.84 24.86 24.72
CA GLU A 91 -1.65 25.35 24.02
C GLU A 91 -2.16 26.14 22.83
N GLU A 92 -1.93 27.47 22.85
CA GLU A 92 -2.17 28.30 21.68
C GLU A 92 -1.39 27.64 20.54
N MET A 93 -2.09 27.14 19.50
CA MET A 93 -1.45 26.59 18.30
C MET A 93 -0.37 27.58 17.88
N ARG A 94 0.89 27.13 17.90
CA ARG A 94 2.01 27.98 17.53
C ARG A 94 1.84 28.42 16.09
N THR A 95 1.87 29.68 15.85
CA THR A 95 1.78 30.29 14.52
C THR A 95 3.17 30.74 14.08
N ASP A 96 4.15 29.83 14.15
CA ASP A 96 5.50 30.15 13.70
C ASP A 96 5.45 30.54 12.23
N ASN A 97 5.75 31.80 11.94
CA ASN A 97 5.95 32.26 10.58
C ASN A 97 7.43 32.13 10.24
N LEU A 98 7.74 31.22 9.34
CA LEU A 98 9.11 30.88 8.94
C LEU A 98 9.51 31.57 7.62
N GLU A 99 8.88 32.70 7.27
CA GLU A 99 9.23 33.46 6.08
C GLU A 99 10.69 33.92 6.12
N GLY A 100 11.47 33.44 5.17
CA GLY A 100 12.91 33.70 5.05
C GLY A 100 13.80 32.59 5.61
N GLU A 101 13.22 31.59 6.28
CA GLU A 101 13.93 30.36 6.68
C GLU A 101 13.98 29.34 5.56
N THR A 102 14.88 28.36 5.70
CA THR A 102 15.07 27.27 4.75
C THR A 102 15.12 25.95 5.50
N ILE A 103 14.41 24.93 4.98
CA ILE A 103 14.47 23.56 5.44
C ILE A 103 15.08 22.71 4.32
N THR A 104 16.17 22.00 4.61
CA THR A 104 16.86 21.20 3.60
C THR A 104 16.39 19.75 3.64
N PHE A 105 15.98 19.23 2.47
CA PHE A 105 15.68 17.83 2.25
C PHE A 105 16.90 17.16 1.59
N TYR A 106 17.44 16.15 2.24
CA TYR A 106 18.60 15.39 1.79
C TYR A 106 18.11 14.10 1.15
N HIS A 107 18.52 13.84 -0.09
CA HIS A 107 18.20 12.60 -0.76
C HIS A 107 19.34 12.10 -1.64
N PHE A 108 19.39 10.79 -1.81
CA PHE A 108 20.34 10.15 -2.70
C PHE A 108 19.75 8.92 -3.38
N GLY A 109 20.19 8.65 -4.59
CA GLY A 109 19.70 7.58 -5.42
C GLY A 109 20.45 7.48 -6.74
N ASP A 110 20.00 6.64 -7.65
CA ASP A 110 20.64 6.42 -8.94
C ASP A 110 20.04 7.35 -10.02
N LEU A 111 20.84 8.26 -10.53
CA LEU A 111 20.45 9.14 -11.65
C LEU A 111 21.26 8.86 -12.93
N SER A 112 22.47 8.31 -12.84
CA SER A 112 23.33 8.03 -13.98
C SER A 112 23.86 6.58 -14.04
N GLY A 113 23.48 5.74 -13.09
CA GLY A 113 23.87 4.32 -13.03
C GLY A 113 22.87 3.38 -13.71
N PRO A 114 22.94 2.08 -13.39
CA PRO A 114 22.18 1.06 -14.11
C PRO A 114 20.66 1.14 -13.89
N LEU A 115 20.19 1.76 -12.81
CA LEU A 115 18.76 1.89 -12.49
C LEU A 115 18.17 3.25 -12.86
N ALA A 116 18.97 4.18 -13.43
CA ALA A 116 18.59 5.55 -13.72
C ALA A 116 17.27 5.69 -14.52
N GLY A 117 16.97 4.76 -15.43
CA GLY A 117 15.74 4.74 -16.20
C GLY A 117 14.46 4.53 -15.36
N ILE A 118 14.59 3.97 -14.16
CA ILE A 118 13.49 3.73 -13.23
C ILE A 118 13.50 4.75 -12.08
N THR A 119 14.69 5.09 -11.58
CA THR A 119 14.83 6.02 -10.44
C THR A 119 14.76 7.49 -10.87
N GLY A 120 15.05 7.81 -12.14
CA GLY A 120 14.85 9.16 -12.68
C GLY A 120 13.44 9.72 -12.48
N PRO A 121 12.36 9.00 -12.79
CA PRO A 121 10.99 9.40 -12.46
C PRO A 121 10.74 9.65 -10.97
N LEU A 122 11.34 8.87 -10.06
CA LEU A 122 11.26 9.13 -8.61
C LEU A 122 11.87 10.49 -8.27
N ILE A 123 13.10 10.76 -8.74
CA ILE A 123 13.82 12.01 -8.51
C ILE A 123 13.04 13.19 -9.10
N ASN A 124 12.47 13.01 -10.28
CA ASN A 124 11.65 14.04 -10.94
C ASN A 124 10.36 14.33 -10.14
N GLY A 125 9.67 13.31 -9.65
CA GLY A 125 8.48 13.47 -8.82
C GLY A 125 8.79 14.20 -7.51
N PHE A 126 9.93 13.87 -6.90
CA PHE A 126 10.42 14.54 -5.69
C PHE A 126 10.68 16.03 -5.94
N ASN A 127 11.44 16.35 -6.99
CA ASN A 127 11.77 17.74 -7.35
C ASN A 127 10.51 18.56 -7.67
N ASP A 128 9.57 17.99 -8.41
CA ASP A 128 8.33 18.67 -8.80
C ASP A 128 7.41 18.88 -7.60
N ALA A 129 7.35 17.92 -6.66
CA ALA A 129 6.60 18.06 -5.43
C ALA A 129 7.16 19.18 -4.55
N VAL A 130 8.48 19.23 -4.35
CA VAL A 130 9.13 20.31 -3.59
C VAL A 130 8.91 21.65 -4.25
N ALA A 131 9.02 21.74 -5.58
CA ALA A 131 8.72 22.98 -6.29
C ALA A 131 7.27 23.42 -6.11
N ALA A 132 6.32 22.48 -6.09
CA ALA A 132 4.91 22.77 -5.85
C ALA A 132 4.66 23.26 -4.41
N VAL A 133 5.28 22.63 -3.40
CA VAL A 133 5.21 23.08 -2.00
C VAL A 133 5.75 24.50 -1.87
N ASN A 134 6.92 24.77 -2.43
CA ASN A 134 7.55 26.09 -2.38
C ASN A 134 6.69 27.16 -3.08
N ALA A 135 6.09 26.83 -4.23
CA ALA A 135 5.19 27.74 -4.95
C ALA A 135 3.92 28.08 -4.16
N ASN A 136 3.49 27.17 -3.26
CA ASN A 136 2.34 27.34 -2.38
C ASN A 136 2.70 27.94 -1.00
N GLY A 137 3.91 28.43 -0.82
CA GLY A 137 4.34 29.13 0.39
C GLY A 137 5.29 28.34 1.29
N GLY A 138 5.74 27.15 0.87
CA GLY A 138 6.67 26.33 1.63
C GLY A 138 6.05 25.74 2.91
N ILE A 139 6.88 25.36 3.86
CA ILE A 139 6.48 24.87 5.18
C ILE A 139 6.36 26.09 6.09
N ARG A 140 5.13 26.56 6.37
CA ARG A 140 4.84 27.75 7.18
C ARG A 140 5.62 29.02 6.77
N GLY A 141 5.98 29.13 5.50
CA GLY A 141 6.77 30.24 4.94
C GLY A 141 8.21 29.85 4.60
N ALA A 142 8.80 28.87 5.27
CA ALA A 142 10.13 28.37 4.94
C ALA A 142 10.15 27.69 3.57
N GLN A 143 11.19 27.98 2.79
CA GLN A 143 11.41 27.30 1.51
C GLN A 143 12.15 25.99 1.72
N ILE A 144 11.78 24.95 0.95
CA ILE A 144 12.53 23.70 0.94
C ILE A 144 13.67 23.80 -0.06
N GLU A 145 14.90 23.55 0.39
CA GLU A 145 16.07 23.34 -0.45
C GLU A 145 16.36 21.84 -0.59
N LEU A 146 16.97 21.46 -1.72
CA LEU A 146 17.27 20.08 -2.05
C LEU A 146 18.76 19.85 -2.14
N GLU A 147 19.25 18.87 -1.38
CA GLU A 147 20.59 18.31 -1.50
C GLU A 147 20.52 16.88 -2.02
N PHE A 148 20.97 16.67 -3.26
CA PHE A 148 20.93 15.38 -3.94
C PHE A 148 22.33 14.84 -4.23
N THR A 149 22.53 13.54 -4.01
CA THR A 149 23.72 12.80 -4.44
C THR A 149 23.34 11.65 -5.36
N ASP A 150 23.94 11.64 -6.56
CA ASP A 150 23.86 10.51 -7.49
C ASP A 150 24.80 9.39 -7.01
N THR A 151 24.24 8.33 -6.44
CA THR A 151 24.98 7.19 -5.90
C THR A 151 25.23 6.09 -6.93
N GLN A 152 24.65 6.18 -8.12
CA GLN A 152 24.80 5.20 -9.20
C GLN A 152 24.46 3.77 -8.76
N SER A 153 23.51 3.60 -7.85
CA SER A 153 23.14 2.31 -7.21
C SER A 153 24.27 1.68 -6.37
N SER A 154 25.25 2.45 -5.94
CA SER A 154 26.34 1.99 -5.07
C SER A 154 26.02 2.28 -3.62
N VAL A 155 25.96 1.23 -2.78
CA VAL A 155 25.78 1.36 -1.33
C VAL A 155 26.94 2.13 -0.69
N ASP A 156 28.18 1.93 -1.18
CA ASP A 156 29.35 2.65 -0.67
C ASP A 156 29.23 4.16 -0.93
N GLU A 157 28.70 4.57 -2.09
CA GLU A 157 28.46 5.98 -2.40
C GLU A 157 27.29 6.54 -1.58
N ALA A 158 26.27 5.74 -1.26
CA ALA A 158 25.18 6.13 -0.36
C ALA A 158 25.70 6.39 1.05
N VAL A 159 26.56 5.51 1.58
CA VAL A 159 27.22 5.68 2.88
C VAL A 159 28.11 6.91 2.86
N ALA A 160 28.90 7.15 1.81
CA ALA A 160 29.74 8.33 1.68
C ALA A 160 28.92 9.63 1.59
N ALA A 161 27.76 9.61 0.93
CA ALA A 161 26.83 10.74 0.88
C ALA A 161 26.27 11.06 2.27
N TYR A 162 25.85 10.02 3.00
CA TYR A 162 25.38 10.14 4.39
C TYR A 162 26.46 10.77 5.29
N ASP A 163 27.69 10.21 5.26
CA ASP A 163 28.82 10.73 6.07
C ASP A 163 29.11 12.20 5.76
N ARG A 164 29.02 12.59 4.49
CA ARG A 164 29.20 13.99 4.10
C ARG A 164 28.09 14.87 4.67
N TYR A 165 26.82 14.51 4.48
CA TYR A 165 25.69 15.30 4.94
C TYR A 165 25.72 15.50 6.47
N THR A 166 25.96 14.43 7.24
CA THR A 166 26.00 14.50 8.71
C THR A 166 27.24 15.21 9.22
N SER A 167 28.38 15.21 8.50
CA SER A 167 29.56 15.96 8.88
C SER A 167 29.47 17.46 8.59
N GLU A 168 28.63 17.85 7.64
CA GLU A 168 28.48 19.25 7.22
C GLU A 168 27.28 19.94 7.90
N ASN A 169 26.37 19.17 8.51
CA ASN A 169 25.12 19.67 9.08
C ASN A 169 24.85 19.06 10.45
N ASP A 170 24.72 19.90 11.46
CA ASP A 170 24.51 19.49 12.86
C ASP A 170 23.04 19.09 13.15
N ASN A 171 22.09 19.47 12.30
CA ASN A 171 20.66 19.19 12.49
C ASN A 171 19.99 18.84 11.16
N ILE A 172 19.86 17.56 10.88
CA ILE A 172 19.14 17.03 9.72
C ILE A 172 17.78 16.54 10.17
N LEU A 173 16.71 17.16 9.66
CA LEU A 173 15.36 16.83 10.06
C LEU A 173 14.88 15.51 9.50
N LEU A 174 15.28 15.17 8.26
CA LEU A 174 14.96 13.89 7.62
C LEU A 174 15.80 13.68 6.36
N MET A 175 15.89 12.41 5.93
CA MET A 175 16.51 12.01 4.67
C MET A 175 15.56 11.14 3.83
N PHE A 176 15.88 11.00 2.54
CA PHE A 176 15.14 10.13 1.63
C PHE A 176 16.11 9.18 0.93
N THR A 177 15.78 7.89 0.94
CA THR A 177 16.56 6.84 0.26
C THR A 177 15.70 6.07 -0.75
N TYR A 178 16.33 5.57 -1.80
CA TYR A 178 15.62 4.83 -2.85
C TYR A 178 16.01 3.35 -2.91
N GLY A 179 17.23 2.99 -2.53
CA GLY A 179 17.75 1.62 -2.57
C GLY A 179 17.49 0.84 -1.28
N SER A 180 17.05 -0.43 -1.38
CA SER A 180 16.93 -1.31 -0.20
C SER A 180 18.28 -1.52 0.49
N GLY A 181 19.36 -1.71 -0.29
CA GLY A 181 20.70 -1.87 0.24
C GLY A 181 21.21 -0.62 0.97
N ASP A 182 20.84 0.58 0.50
CA ASP A 182 21.17 1.85 1.15
C ASP A 182 20.50 1.93 2.53
N GLY A 183 19.18 1.60 2.57
CA GLY A 183 18.41 1.57 3.81
C GLY A 183 18.96 0.55 4.82
N GLU A 184 19.35 -0.65 4.38
CA GLU A 184 19.95 -1.67 5.25
C GLU A 184 21.31 -1.23 5.81
N ALA A 185 22.17 -0.64 4.97
CA ALA A 185 23.50 -0.21 5.37
C ALA A 185 23.49 0.98 6.34
N LEU A 186 22.44 1.80 6.30
CA LEU A 186 22.32 3.02 7.08
C LEU A 186 21.33 2.91 8.26
N ALA A 187 20.59 1.79 8.40
CA ALA A 187 19.53 1.64 9.39
C ALA A 187 19.97 2.01 10.82
N SER A 188 21.09 1.45 11.29
CA SER A 188 21.62 1.73 12.63
C SER A 188 22.13 3.17 12.79
N ARG A 189 22.63 3.76 11.71
CA ARG A 189 23.10 5.15 11.72
C ARG A 189 21.94 6.14 11.83
N PHE A 190 20.83 5.88 11.14
CA PHE A 190 19.61 6.68 11.28
C PHE A 190 19.11 6.71 12.73
N VAL A 191 19.21 5.58 13.45
CA VAL A 191 18.89 5.49 14.88
C VAL A 191 19.88 6.24 15.72
N GLU A 192 21.21 6.03 15.50
CA GLU A 192 22.29 6.66 16.28
C GLU A 192 22.24 8.19 16.16
N ASP A 193 22.04 8.71 14.95
CA ASP A 193 22.02 10.14 14.66
C ASP A 193 20.61 10.76 14.82
N GLN A 194 19.60 9.95 15.13
CA GLN A 194 18.19 10.36 15.29
C GLN A 194 17.64 11.07 14.03
N ILE A 195 17.97 10.58 12.84
CA ILE A 195 17.53 11.14 11.57
C ILE A 195 16.49 10.20 10.96
N PRO A 196 15.21 10.57 10.87
CA PRO A 196 14.22 9.75 10.19
C PRO A 196 14.50 9.70 8.68
N ASN A 197 14.32 8.49 8.12
CA ASN A 197 14.50 8.22 6.71
C ASN A 197 13.17 7.81 6.08
N LEU A 198 12.76 8.47 5.02
CA LEU A 198 11.62 8.07 4.19
C LEU A 198 12.14 7.26 3.00
N ALA A 199 11.80 5.97 2.94
CA ALA A 199 12.44 5.03 2.03
C ALA A 199 11.48 4.48 0.95
N ALA A 200 11.95 4.47 -0.29
CA ALA A 200 11.31 3.75 -1.40
C ALA A 200 11.73 2.28 -1.47
N GLY A 201 12.91 1.94 -0.95
CA GLY A 201 13.36 0.56 -0.78
C GLY A 201 12.73 -0.08 0.47
N LEU A 202 11.91 -1.12 0.30
CA LEU A 202 10.98 -1.64 1.30
C LEU A 202 11.53 -2.89 2.02
N SER A 203 12.80 -2.84 2.41
CA SER A 203 13.47 -3.95 3.11
C SER A 203 12.95 -4.09 4.55
N SER A 204 12.51 -5.29 4.93
CA SER A 204 12.15 -5.59 6.32
C SER A 204 13.32 -5.40 7.30
N VAL A 205 14.55 -5.63 6.85
CA VAL A 205 15.76 -5.42 7.66
C VAL A 205 15.98 -3.94 7.97
N ALA A 206 15.82 -3.07 6.97
CA ALA A 206 15.98 -1.62 7.15
C ALA A 206 14.90 -1.02 8.06
N PHE A 207 13.69 -1.58 8.05
CA PHE A 207 12.54 -1.03 8.78
C PHE A 207 12.38 -1.62 10.18
N TYR A 208 12.62 -2.94 10.30
CA TYR A 208 12.28 -3.73 11.48
C TYR A 208 13.44 -4.55 12.04
N GLY A 209 14.66 -4.41 11.52
CA GLY A 209 15.83 -5.08 12.10
C GLY A 209 16.09 -4.63 13.55
N PRO A 210 16.90 -5.35 14.34
CA PRO A 210 17.14 -5.05 15.75
C PRO A 210 17.73 -3.66 16.03
N GLU A 211 18.42 -3.09 15.05
CA GLU A 211 19.07 -1.78 15.12
C GLU A 211 18.42 -0.77 14.17
N SER A 212 17.11 -0.88 13.94
CA SER A 212 16.34 -0.02 13.06
C SER A 212 15.26 0.74 13.83
N GLY A 213 14.28 1.33 13.12
CA GLY A 213 13.15 2.04 13.73
C GLY A 213 13.01 3.49 13.27
N TYR A 214 14.04 4.05 12.64
CA TYR A 214 14.04 5.40 12.08
C TYR A 214 13.82 5.43 10.57
N THR A 215 13.62 4.27 9.93
CA THR A 215 13.27 4.18 8.50
C THR A 215 11.79 3.89 8.33
N PHE A 216 11.08 4.74 7.58
CA PHE A 216 9.66 4.67 7.27
C PHE A 216 9.46 4.47 5.78
N GLY A 217 8.53 3.58 5.40
CA GLY A 217 8.31 3.21 4.00
C GLY A 217 7.06 3.81 3.39
N TYR A 218 7.09 3.95 2.08
CA TYR A 218 5.94 4.43 1.30
C TYR A 218 4.91 3.32 1.02
N ALA A 219 5.27 2.06 1.25
CA ALA A 219 4.46 0.90 0.93
C ALA A 219 4.76 -0.24 1.92
N PRO A 220 3.93 -1.30 1.99
CA PRO A 220 4.21 -2.49 2.78
C PRO A 220 5.58 -3.09 2.44
N ILE A 221 6.28 -3.64 3.42
CA ILE A 221 7.54 -4.37 3.18
C ILE A 221 7.33 -5.50 2.17
N TYR A 222 8.41 -5.91 1.50
CA TYR A 222 8.31 -6.92 0.44
C TYR A 222 7.72 -8.26 0.89
N PRO A 223 8.00 -8.80 2.09
CA PRO A 223 7.35 -10.01 2.56
C PRO A 223 5.82 -9.86 2.69
N ASP A 224 5.34 -8.72 3.20
CA ASP A 224 3.89 -8.43 3.34
C ASP A 224 3.20 -8.37 1.97
N GLN A 225 3.86 -7.78 0.97
CA GLN A 225 3.36 -7.74 -0.39
C GLN A 225 3.29 -9.15 -0.99
N PHE A 226 4.32 -9.96 -0.81
CA PHE A 226 4.34 -11.34 -1.29
C PHE A 226 3.25 -12.17 -0.60
N ALA A 227 3.05 -11.98 0.71
CA ALA A 227 1.99 -12.62 1.47
C ALA A 227 0.59 -12.23 0.97
N LEU A 228 0.34 -10.95 0.71
CA LEU A 228 -0.94 -10.50 0.16
C LEU A 228 -1.20 -11.08 -1.25
N PHE A 229 -0.16 -11.19 -2.08
CA PHE A 229 -0.27 -11.88 -3.37
C PHE A 229 -0.66 -13.35 -3.17
N MET A 230 0.00 -14.06 -2.23
CA MET A 230 -0.31 -15.46 -1.91
C MET A 230 -1.74 -15.63 -1.39
N ASP A 231 -2.21 -14.75 -0.52
CA ASP A 231 -3.61 -14.74 -0.06
C ASP A 231 -4.58 -14.62 -1.22
N TYR A 232 -4.32 -13.65 -2.11
CA TYR A 232 -5.19 -13.40 -3.25
C TYR A 232 -5.28 -14.61 -4.16
N ILE A 233 -4.14 -15.20 -4.57
CA ILE A 233 -4.15 -16.35 -5.48
C ILE A 233 -4.70 -17.61 -4.80
N SER A 234 -4.49 -17.79 -3.49
CA SER A 234 -5.07 -18.91 -2.74
C SER A 234 -6.59 -18.83 -2.70
N ALA A 235 -7.14 -17.64 -2.46
CA ALA A 235 -8.58 -17.43 -2.40
C ALA A 235 -9.28 -17.49 -3.76
N ASN A 236 -8.56 -17.22 -4.86
CA ASN A 236 -9.12 -17.08 -6.22
C ASN A 236 -8.49 -18.06 -7.22
N TRP A 237 -7.86 -19.17 -6.76
CA TRP A 237 -7.04 -20.03 -7.60
C TRP A 237 -7.78 -20.55 -8.82
N ASP A 238 -9.03 -20.98 -8.68
CA ASP A 238 -9.84 -21.51 -9.79
C ASP A 238 -10.10 -20.49 -10.90
N ASP A 239 -10.07 -19.19 -10.56
CA ASP A 239 -10.33 -18.10 -11.51
C ASP A 239 -9.05 -17.59 -12.19
N VAL A 240 -7.88 -17.74 -11.52
CA VAL A 240 -6.61 -17.15 -11.99
C VAL A 240 -5.59 -18.18 -12.47
N LYS A 241 -5.78 -19.46 -12.17
CA LYS A 241 -4.82 -20.51 -12.54
C LYS A 241 -4.65 -20.67 -14.05
N PRO A 242 -3.43 -20.99 -14.52
CA PRO A 242 -3.20 -21.33 -15.91
C PRO A 242 -4.04 -22.53 -16.36
N GLU A 243 -4.41 -22.56 -17.64
CA GLU A 243 -5.14 -23.70 -18.20
C GLU A 243 -4.35 -25.01 -18.03
N GLY A 244 -4.98 -26.02 -17.44
CA GLY A 244 -4.35 -27.31 -17.16
C GLY A 244 -3.52 -27.37 -15.88
N ALA A 245 -3.41 -26.27 -15.14
CA ALA A 245 -2.83 -26.29 -13.78
C ALA A 245 -3.74 -27.11 -12.83
N GLY A 246 -3.09 -27.87 -11.92
CA GLY A 246 -3.80 -28.58 -10.85
C GLY A 246 -4.33 -27.65 -9.77
N ASP A 247 -4.82 -28.27 -8.68
CA ASP A 247 -5.35 -27.51 -7.53
C ASP A 247 -4.23 -27.02 -6.59
N ASP A 248 -3.04 -27.63 -6.67
CA ASP A 248 -1.86 -27.23 -5.87
C ASP A 248 -1.22 -25.97 -6.44
N ILE A 249 -0.94 -24.99 -5.58
CA ILE A 249 -0.22 -23.77 -5.95
C ILE A 249 1.27 -24.00 -5.71
N LYS A 250 2.08 -23.87 -6.76
CA LYS A 250 3.54 -24.05 -6.72
C LYS A 250 4.23 -22.83 -7.32
N ILE A 251 4.92 -22.07 -6.45
CA ILE A 251 5.58 -20.82 -6.83
C ILE A 251 7.06 -21.05 -7.07
N ALA A 252 7.57 -20.61 -8.20
CA ALA A 252 8.99 -20.34 -8.41
C ALA A 252 9.24 -18.84 -8.18
N TYR A 253 10.11 -18.54 -7.23
CA TYR A 253 10.61 -17.19 -7.00
C TYR A 253 11.79 -16.96 -7.93
N ILE A 254 11.71 -16.01 -8.86
CA ILE A 254 12.77 -15.67 -9.82
C ILE A 254 13.10 -14.20 -9.67
N SER A 255 14.27 -13.86 -9.14
CA SER A 255 14.60 -12.47 -8.86
C SER A 255 16.13 -12.22 -8.85
N TRP A 256 16.52 -11.02 -8.46
CA TRP A 256 17.91 -10.57 -8.41
C TRP A 256 18.63 -11.02 -7.14
N PRO A 257 19.98 -11.27 -7.18
CA PRO A 257 20.79 -11.60 -6.02
C PRO A 257 21.16 -10.32 -5.23
N THR A 258 20.19 -9.50 -4.87
CA THR A 258 20.38 -8.24 -4.16
C THR A 258 19.47 -8.16 -2.95
N ALA A 259 19.74 -7.26 -1.98
CA ALA A 259 18.85 -6.99 -0.86
C ALA A 259 17.42 -6.75 -1.33
N TYR A 260 17.24 -5.95 -2.39
CA TYR A 260 15.93 -5.74 -3.00
C TYR A 260 15.35 -7.03 -3.59
N GLY A 261 16.08 -7.69 -4.48
CA GLY A 261 15.57 -8.87 -5.19
C GLY A 261 15.20 -10.02 -4.28
N GLN A 262 15.92 -10.23 -3.19
CA GLN A 262 15.65 -11.29 -2.21
C GLN A 262 14.79 -10.82 -1.02
N GLY A 263 14.44 -9.54 -0.96
CA GLY A 263 13.75 -8.95 0.18
C GLY A 263 12.36 -9.50 0.48
N ALA A 264 11.70 -10.17 -0.47
CA ALA A 264 10.43 -10.87 -0.24
C ALA A 264 10.60 -12.37 0.08
N TYR A 265 11.80 -12.93 -0.11
CA TYR A 265 12.10 -14.34 0.13
C TYR A 265 12.68 -14.51 1.54
N THR A 266 11.86 -14.36 2.55
CA THR A 266 12.24 -14.45 3.97
C THR A 266 11.69 -15.71 4.61
N ASP A 267 12.23 -16.10 5.77
CA ASP A 267 11.74 -17.26 6.52
C ASP A 267 10.27 -17.10 6.91
N GLU A 268 9.84 -15.87 7.24
CA GLU A 268 8.45 -15.54 7.57
C GLU A 268 7.53 -15.73 6.36
N ALA A 269 7.96 -15.28 5.17
CA ALA A 269 7.19 -15.45 3.94
C ALA A 269 7.10 -16.94 3.51
N LEU A 270 8.17 -17.72 3.71
CA LEU A 270 8.17 -19.16 3.45
C LEU A 270 7.23 -19.90 4.42
N ALA A 271 7.28 -19.58 5.70
CA ALA A 271 6.38 -20.14 6.70
C ALA A 271 4.92 -19.75 6.41
N TYR A 272 4.69 -18.52 5.95
CA TYR A 272 3.37 -18.07 5.55
C TYR A 272 2.82 -18.85 4.35
N ALA A 273 3.62 -19.06 3.30
CA ALA A 273 3.27 -19.89 2.16
C ALA A 273 2.86 -21.30 2.57
N GLU A 274 3.65 -21.94 3.46
CA GLU A 274 3.35 -23.27 4.01
C GLU A 274 2.00 -23.29 4.74
N SER A 275 1.69 -22.24 5.51
CA SER A 275 0.41 -22.11 6.24
C SER A 275 -0.81 -22.06 5.31
N LEU A 276 -0.65 -21.56 4.10
CA LEU A 276 -1.66 -21.52 3.04
C LEU A 276 -1.70 -22.80 2.18
N GLY A 277 -0.78 -23.75 2.41
CA GLY A 277 -0.60 -24.92 1.55
C GLY A 277 0.05 -24.62 0.20
N ILE A 278 0.72 -23.48 0.08
CA ILE A 278 1.47 -23.08 -1.12
C ILE A 278 2.89 -23.62 -1.01
N GLU A 279 3.38 -24.24 -2.07
CA GLU A 279 4.74 -24.76 -2.15
C GLU A 279 5.65 -23.80 -2.92
N ILE A 280 6.72 -23.31 -2.26
CA ILE A 280 7.78 -22.57 -2.95
C ILE A 280 8.79 -23.59 -3.49
N VAL A 281 8.73 -23.89 -4.78
CA VAL A 281 9.45 -25.00 -5.41
C VAL A 281 10.83 -24.63 -5.94
N ALA A 282 11.09 -23.33 -6.13
CA ALA A 282 12.39 -22.84 -6.61
C ALA A 282 12.64 -21.40 -6.14
N ASN A 283 13.93 -21.07 -5.91
CA ASN A 283 14.43 -19.69 -5.83
C ASN A 283 15.58 -19.56 -6.83
N GLU A 284 15.32 -18.89 -7.93
CA GLU A 284 16.24 -18.75 -9.06
C GLU A 284 16.75 -17.31 -9.14
N LEU A 285 18.05 -17.17 -9.32
CA LEU A 285 18.72 -15.87 -9.39
C LEU A 285 19.00 -15.50 -10.85
N ILE A 286 18.64 -14.27 -11.21
CA ILE A 286 18.92 -13.69 -12.53
C ILE A 286 19.68 -12.37 -12.37
N ASP A 287 20.44 -11.99 -13.40
CA ASP A 287 21.18 -10.73 -13.38
C ASP A 287 20.23 -9.51 -13.33
N PRO A 288 20.55 -8.45 -12.55
CA PRO A 288 19.78 -7.22 -12.51
C PRO A 288 20.05 -6.35 -13.76
N ALA A 289 19.74 -6.89 -14.93
CA ALA A 289 19.96 -6.24 -16.22
C ALA A 289 18.74 -6.42 -17.15
N PRO A 290 18.39 -5.41 -17.98
CA PRO A 290 17.29 -5.51 -18.92
C PRO A 290 17.43 -6.64 -19.96
N THR A 291 18.65 -7.14 -20.16
CA THR A 291 18.98 -8.21 -21.12
C THR A 291 19.39 -9.50 -20.44
N ALA A 292 19.00 -9.71 -19.19
CA ALA A 292 19.31 -10.92 -18.43
C ALA A 292 18.83 -12.18 -19.18
N ASP A 293 19.68 -13.21 -19.26
CA ASP A 293 19.28 -14.54 -19.74
C ASP A 293 18.52 -15.27 -18.62
N THR A 294 17.24 -15.43 -18.80
CA THR A 294 16.32 -16.07 -17.85
C THR A 294 16.00 -17.52 -18.21
N THR A 295 16.57 -18.04 -19.30
CA THR A 295 16.25 -19.36 -19.86
C THR A 295 16.42 -20.48 -18.84
N THR A 296 17.57 -20.53 -18.14
CA THR A 296 17.85 -21.57 -17.15
C THR A 296 16.90 -21.49 -15.97
N ALA A 297 16.65 -20.31 -15.44
CA ALA A 297 15.74 -20.09 -14.31
C ALA A 297 14.31 -20.53 -14.64
N ILE A 298 13.81 -20.19 -15.82
CA ILE A 298 12.46 -20.60 -16.30
C ILE A 298 12.38 -22.12 -16.46
N LEU A 299 13.37 -22.76 -17.06
CA LEU A 299 13.37 -24.21 -17.24
C LEU A 299 13.49 -24.96 -15.91
N ASN A 300 14.25 -24.44 -14.95
CA ASN A 300 14.31 -24.99 -13.60
C ASN A 300 12.95 -24.87 -12.89
N ALA A 301 12.29 -23.73 -12.99
CA ALA A 301 10.95 -23.51 -12.46
C ALA A 301 9.94 -24.50 -13.06
N GLN A 302 9.96 -24.69 -14.39
CA GLN A 302 9.12 -25.67 -15.08
C GLN A 302 9.42 -27.11 -14.62
N ALA A 303 10.70 -27.48 -14.52
CA ALA A 303 11.12 -28.82 -14.08
C ALA A 303 10.75 -29.10 -12.61
N ALA A 304 10.71 -28.08 -11.76
CA ALA A 304 10.23 -28.16 -10.39
C ALA A 304 8.70 -28.24 -10.28
N GLY A 305 7.98 -28.10 -11.40
CA GLY A 305 6.53 -28.19 -11.47
C GLY A 305 5.82 -26.90 -11.01
N ALA A 306 6.49 -25.75 -11.05
CA ALA A 306 5.86 -24.46 -10.76
C ALA A 306 4.72 -24.18 -11.74
N ASN A 307 3.66 -23.55 -11.26
CA ASN A 307 2.55 -23.00 -12.04
C ASN A 307 2.34 -21.50 -11.79
N VAL A 308 3.13 -20.93 -10.88
CA VAL A 308 3.23 -19.50 -10.59
C VAL A 308 4.71 -19.10 -10.64
N ILE A 309 5.00 -17.96 -11.24
CA ILE A 309 6.28 -17.26 -11.09
C ILE A 309 6.01 -15.96 -10.33
N TYR A 310 6.81 -15.68 -9.29
CA TYR A 310 6.82 -14.41 -8.60
C TYR A 310 8.20 -13.76 -8.68
N THR A 311 8.24 -12.43 -8.85
CA THR A 311 9.48 -11.66 -8.86
C THR A 311 9.40 -10.42 -7.99
N ASN A 312 10.48 -10.13 -7.26
CA ASN A 312 10.69 -8.87 -6.53
C ASN A 312 11.78 -8.09 -7.26
N SER A 313 11.39 -7.33 -8.26
CA SER A 313 12.33 -6.61 -9.12
C SER A 313 11.68 -5.35 -9.73
N LEU A 314 12.48 -4.44 -10.29
CA LEU A 314 11.97 -3.30 -11.06
C LEU A 314 11.45 -3.75 -12.42
N ALA A 315 10.68 -2.91 -13.10
CA ALA A 315 9.95 -3.19 -14.34
C ALA A 315 10.71 -3.99 -15.42
N PHE A 316 12.02 -3.82 -15.54
CA PHE A 316 12.81 -4.60 -16.52
C PHE A 316 13.11 -6.05 -16.07
N GLY A 317 13.02 -6.36 -14.77
CA GLY A 317 13.16 -7.74 -14.27
C GLY A 317 12.01 -8.64 -14.74
N PRO A 318 10.73 -8.32 -14.43
CA PRO A 318 9.61 -9.08 -14.98
C PRO A 318 9.61 -9.07 -16.52
N ALA A 319 10.00 -7.96 -17.17
CA ALA A 319 10.09 -7.93 -18.64
C ALA A 319 11.08 -8.97 -19.18
N SER A 320 12.26 -9.13 -18.56
CA SER A 320 13.24 -10.15 -18.96
C SER A 320 12.70 -11.56 -18.80
N ILE A 321 12.01 -11.87 -17.68
CA ILE A 321 11.39 -13.18 -17.44
C ILE A 321 10.25 -13.43 -18.46
N LEU A 322 9.39 -12.45 -18.69
CA LEU A 322 8.28 -12.55 -19.65
C LEU A 322 8.78 -12.74 -21.09
N ASN A 323 9.84 -12.05 -21.49
CA ASN A 323 10.51 -12.25 -22.78
C ASN A 323 11.04 -13.68 -22.90
N GLY A 324 11.69 -14.22 -21.86
CA GLY A 324 12.14 -15.59 -21.80
C GLY A 324 11.01 -16.61 -21.93
N LEU A 325 9.92 -16.40 -21.18
CA LEU A 325 8.69 -17.22 -21.29
C LEU A 325 8.11 -17.18 -22.70
N GLY A 326 8.03 -16.01 -23.31
CA GLY A 326 7.57 -15.85 -24.70
C GLY A 326 8.46 -16.58 -25.69
N ALA A 327 9.78 -16.43 -25.57
CA ALA A 327 10.75 -17.10 -26.45
C ALA A 327 10.71 -18.64 -26.34
N LEU A 328 10.42 -19.16 -25.15
CA LEU A 328 10.26 -20.61 -24.89
C LEU A 328 8.85 -21.13 -25.22
N GLY A 329 7.87 -20.26 -25.49
CA GLY A 329 6.48 -20.65 -25.68
C GLY A 329 5.80 -21.17 -24.39
N LEU A 330 6.23 -20.67 -23.22
CA LEU A 330 5.80 -21.12 -21.91
C LEU A 330 4.92 -20.09 -21.15
N ARG A 331 4.62 -18.94 -21.77
CA ARG A 331 3.91 -17.84 -21.06
C ARG A 331 2.59 -18.30 -20.43
N ASP A 332 1.81 -19.10 -21.12
CA ASP A 332 0.50 -19.54 -20.69
C ASP A 332 0.54 -20.68 -19.64
N GLN A 333 1.72 -21.20 -19.32
CA GLN A 333 1.88 -22.23 -18.29
C GLN A 333 2.03 -21.67 -16.87
N PHE A 334 2.22 -20.36 -16.74
CA PHE A 334 2.46 -19.72 -15.46
C PHE A 334 1.54 -18.52 -15.23
N LEU A 335 0.92 -18.48 -14.06
CA LEU A 335 0.47 -17.23 -13.49
C LEU A 335 1.69 -16.39 -13.13
N PHE A 336 1.69 -15.11 -13.49
CA PHE A 336 2.82 -14.21 -13.22
C PHE A 336 2.48 -13.19 -12.14
N GLY A 337 3.17 -13.26 -11.03
CA GLY A 337 3.07 -12.34 -9.89
C GLY A 337 4.32 -11.50 -9.71
N ALA A 338 4.15 -10.32 -9.12
CA ALA A 338 5.27 -9.43 -8.84
C ALA A 338 4.97 -8.47 -7.68
N ASN A 339 6.00 -7.75 -7.21
CA ASN A 339 5.85 -6.66 -6.24
C ASN A 339 5.34 -5.37 -6.91
N ASN A 340 5.06 -4.35 -6.09
CA ASN A 340 4.55 -3.05 -6.53
C ASN A 340 5.44 -2.33 -7.56
N TRP A 341 6.76 -2.41 -7.44
CA TRP A 341 7.71 -1.76 -8.34
C TRP A 341 7.80 -2.39 -9.74
N ALA A 342 7.44 -3.66 -9.84
CA ALA A 342 7.46 -4.40 -11.08
C ALA A 342 6.29 -4.04 -12.00
N MET A 343 5.12 -3.70 -11.41
CA MET A 343 3.93 -3.28 -12.15
C MET A 343 3.99 -1.78 -12.43
N ASP A 344 4.86 -1.41 -13.35
CA ASP A 344 5.07 -0.04 -13.81
C ASP A 344 4.96 0.03 -15.34
N ILE A 345 4.52 1.17 -15.87
CA ILE A 345 4.43 1.36 -17.34
C ILE A 345 5.77 1.23 -18.04
N ALA A 346 6.88 1.43 -17.33
CA ALA A 346 8.22 1.22 -17.87
C ALA A 346 8.45 -0.22 -18.38
N ILE A 347 7.67 -1.21 -17.91
CA ILE A 347 7.75 -2.60 -18.39
C ILE A 347 7.58 -2.68 -19.91
N TYR A 348 6.73 -1.83 -20.48
CA TYR A 348 6.46 -1.82 -21.93
C TYR A 348 7.64 -1.33 -22.79
N ALA A 349 8.64 -0.66 -22.18
CA ALA A 349 9.88 -0.31 -22.84
C ALA A 349 10.86 -1.48 -22.98
N PHE A 350 10.66 -2.56 -22.20
CA PHE A 350 11.59 -3.69 -22.10
C PHE A 350 11.01 -5.01 -22.62
N VAL A 351 9.68 -5.16 -22.68
CA VAL A 351 9.07 -6.37 -23.26
C VAL A 351 9.11 -6.35 -24.77
N SER A 352 9.35 -7.52 -25.37
CA SER A 352 9.37 -7.71 -26.82
C SER A 352 7.96 -7.69 -27.45
N ASP A 353 6.95 -8.08 -26.67
CA ASP A 353 5.55 -8.07 -27.04
C ASP A 353 4.72 -7.65 -25.82
N PRO A 354 3.92 -6.55 -25.90
CA PRO A 354 3.04 -6.10 -24.85
C PRO A 354 2.05 -7.18 -24.35
N ALA A 355 1.67 -8.13 -25.20
CA ALA A 355 0.78 -9.22 -24.82
C ALA A 355 1.37 -10.15 -23.74
N LEU A 356 2.69 -10.19 -23.59
CA LEU A 356 3.35 -11.00 -22.56
C LEU A 356 3.07 -10.50 -21.13
N VAL A 357 2.72 -9.22 -20.98
CA VAL A 357 2.42 -8.61 -19.67
C VAL A 357 0.98 -8.88 -19.22
N GLU A 358 0.08 -9.22 -20.15
CA GLU A 358 -1.32 -9.46 -19.83
C GLU A 358 -1.49 -10.55 -18.76
N GLY A 359 -2.38 -10.30 -17.79
CA GLY A 359 -2.65 -11.19 -16.69
C GLY A 359 -1.64 -11.13 -15.53
N MET A 360 -0.58 -10.31 -15.61
CA MET A 360 0.34 -10.09 -14.48
C MET A 360 -0.42 -9.49 -13.30
N ILE A 361 -0.22 -10.04 -12.09
CA ILE A 361 -0.88 -9.62 -10.85
C ILE A 361 0.15 -9.08 -9.87
N SER A 362 -0.20 -7.99 -9.17
CA SER A 362 0.66 -7.37 -8.16
C SER A 362 -0.15 -6.73 -7.03
N PRO A 363 0.32 -6.78 -5.77
CA PRO A 363 -0.05 -5.82 -4.75
C PRO A 363 0.28 -4.41 -5.20
N PHE A 364 -0.63 -3.46 -4.93
CA PHE A 364 -0.52 -2.10 -5.41
C PHE A 364 -0.93 -1.13 -4.29
N PRO A 365 0.02 -0.60 -3.50
CA PRO A 365 -0.26 0.12 -2.26
C PRO A 365 -0.49 1.63 -2.44
N TYR A 366 -0.86 2.07 -3.62
CA TYR A 366 -1.14 3.47 -3.96
C TYR A 366 -2.15 3.55 -5.12
N LEU A 367 -2.74 4.73 -5.31
CA LEU A 367 -3.50 5.02 -6.53
C LEU A 367 -2.54 5.24 -7.72
N PHE A 368 -3.06 5.09 -8.92
CA PHE A 368 -2.29 5.21 -10.15
C PHE A 368 -2.86 6.30 -11.05
N TRP A 369 -2.15 6.67 -12.08
CA TRP A 369 -2.53 7.69 -13.06
C TRP A 369 -3.90 7.47 -13.71
N THR A 370 -4.41 6.23 -13.69
CA THR A 370 -5.75 5.86 -14.19
C THR A 370 -6.87 6.15 -13.19
N ASP A 371 -6.54 6.45 -11.95
CA ASP A 371 -7.51 6.82 -10.92
C ASP A 371 -7.82 8.34 -11.00
N GLU A 372 -8.23 8.80 -12.20
CA GLU A 372 -8.32 10.21 -12.59
C GLU A 372 -9.34 11.04 -11.78
N ASP A 373 -10.26 10.40 -11.07
CA ASP A 373 -11.22 11.06 -10.20
C ASP A 373 -10.62 11.51 -8.85
N ASN A 374 -9.41 11.05 -8.50
CA ASN A 374 -8.73 11.42 -7.27
C ASN A 374 -8.02 12.77 -7.41
N ALA A 375 -8.20 13.66 -6.41
CA ALA A 375 -7.66 15.03 -6.43
C ALA A 375 -6.13 15.05 -6.39
N GLY A 376 -5.50 14.14 -5.63
CA GLY A 376 -4.03 14.03 -5.57
C GLY A 376 -3.42 13.58 -6.90
N ILE A 377 -4.06 12.64 -7.60
CA ILE A 377 -3.66 12.23 -8.96
C ILE A 377 -3.80 13.40 -9.94
N GLN A 378 -4.89 14.16 -9.87
CA GLN A 378 -5.10 15.34 -10.71
C GLN A 378 -4.00 16.38 -10.45
N PHE A 379 -3.71 16.68 -9.18
CA PHE A 379 -2.67 17.63 -8.80
C PHE A 379 -1.28 17.18 -9.30
N ALA A 380 -0.91 15.91 -9.09
CA ALA A 380 0.35 15.37 -9.60
C ALA A 380 0.42 15.44 -11.14
N ALA A 381 -0.70 15.19 -11.84
CA ALA A 381 -0.78 15.26 -13.29
C ALA A 381 -0.61 16.71 -13.81
N GLU A 382 -1.15 17.70 -13.10
CA GLU A 382 -0.94 19.11 -13.41
C GLU A 382 0.54 19.51 -13.27
N GLN A 383 1.21 19.10 -12.19
CA GLN A 383 2.63 19.37 -11.96
C GLN A 383 3.50 18.65 -13.00
N PHE A 384 3.19 17.40 -13.31
CA PHE A 384 3.85 16.63 -14.36
C PHE A 384 3.80 17.35 -15.72
N ALA A 385 2.64 17.88 -16.10
CA ALA A 385 2.45 18.61 -17.32
C ALA A 385 3.15 19.99 -17.31
N ALA A 386 3.07 20.72 -16.20
CA ALA A 386 3.70 22.03 -16.03
C ALA A 386 5.23 21.95 -16.15
N ASN A 387 5.83 20.85 -15.69
CA ASN A 387 7.26 20.59 -15.76
C ASN A 387 7.69 19.91 -17.08
N ASN A 388 6.77 19.77 -18.05
CA ASN A 388 7.03 19.17 -19.37
C ASN A 388 7.65 17.76 -19.29
N ARG A 389 7.25 16.95 -18.32
CA ARG A 389 7.71 15.56 -18.15
C ARG A 389 7.26 14.69 -19.31
N GLN A 390 8.07 13.70 -19.67
CA GLN A 390 7.74 12.82 -20.77
C GLN A 390 6.72 11.75 -20.37
N PRO A 391 5.78 11.33 -21.23
CA PRO A 391 4.79 10.29 -20.90
C PRO A 391 5.39 8.98 -20.37
N ALA A 392 6.58 8.61 -20.78
CA ALA A 392 7.31 7.44 -20.29
C ALA A 392 7.73 7.54 -18.82
N GLU A 393 7.71 8.76 -18.24
CA GLU A 393 8.01 9.00 -16.83
C GLU A 393 6.77 8.89 -15.94
N ARG A 394 5.57 8.60 -16.49
CA ARG A 394 4.32 8.35 -15.73
C ARG A 394 4.34 6.99 -15.03
N GLY A 395 5.47 6.65 -14.41
CA GLY A 395 5.60 5.45 -13.57
C GLY A 395 5.03 5.66 -12.17
N VAL A 396 5.04 4.57 -11.41
CA VAL A 396 4.65 4.57 -9.99
C VAL A 396 5.56 5.47 -9.15
N GLY A 397 6.84 5.52 -9.50
CA GLY A 397 7.85 6.26 -8.74
C GLY A 397 7.58 7.75 -8.63
N TYR A 398 7.10 8.39 -9.69
CA TYR A 398 6.75 9.81 -9.66
C TYR A 398 5.66 10.13 -8.64
N LEU A 399 4.57 9.36 -8.65
CA LEU A 399 3.45 9.55 -7.70
C LEU A 399 3.87 9.26 -6.26
N LEU A 400 4.68 8.23 -6.08
CA LEU A 400 5.10 7.78 -4.76
C LEU A 400 5.99 8.81 -4.05
N THR A 401 6.99 9.35 -4.75
CA THR A 401 7.84 10.38 -4.18
C THR A 401 7.12 11.71 -4.02
N PHE A 402 6.16 12.00 -4.91
CA PHE A 402 5.29 13.16 -4.76
C PHE A 402 4.48 13.08 -3.46
N ALA A 403 3.86 11.91 -3.18
CA ALA A 403 3.18 11.66 -1.92
C ALA A 403 4.15 11.65 -0.72
N GLY A 404 5.38 11.14 -0.88
CA GLY A 404 6.40 11.16 0.16
C GLY A 404 6.80 12.56 0.62
N VAL A 405 6.82 13.53 -0.29
CA VAL A 405 7.05 14.94 0.07
C VAL A 405 5.86 15.52 0.86
N ASP A 406 4.60 15.20 0.48
CA ASP A 406 3.43 15.62 1.26
C ASP A 406 3.47 15.05 2.69
N LEU A 407 3.85 13.77 2.84
CA LEU A 407 4.04 13.14 4.15
C LEU A 407 5.11 13.86 4.98
N ALA A 408 6.27 14.16 4.39
CA ALA A 408 7.36 14.86 5.07
C ALA A 408 6.95 16.26 5.54
N VAL A 409 6.24 16.99 4.68
CA VAL A 409 5.72 18.34 5.03
C VAL A 409 4.78 18.25 6.24
N ARG A 410 3.83 17.32 6.25
CA ARG A 410 2.89 17.13 7.36
C ARG A 410 3.60 16.75 8.67
N ALA A 411 4.60 15.87 8.60
CA ALA A 411 5.37 15.48 9.78
C ALA A 411 6.17 16.66 10.35
N ILE A 412 6.81 17.46 9.49
CA ILE A 412 7.55 18.63 9.94
C ILE A 412 6.60 19.69 10.50
N GLU A 413 5.45 19.93 9.89
CA GLU A 413 4.47 20.89 10.41
C GLU A 413 3.96 20.47 11.79
N LEU A 414 3.65 19.19 12.00
CA LEU A 414 3.24 18.65 13.29
C LEU A 414 4.38 18.76 14.32
N ALA A 415 5.62 18.43 13.96
CA ALA A 415 6.77 18.56 14.84
C ALA A 415 7.00 20.04 15.25
N ILE A 416 6.82 21.00 14.32
CA ILE A 416 6.87 22.43 14.65
C ILE A 416 5.74 22.82 15.62
N ASP A 417 4.54 22.27 15.48
CA ASP A 417 3.44 22.50 16.44
C ASP A 417 3.80 22.01 17.83
N ASN A 418 4.45 20.85 17.91
CA ASN A 418 4.80 20.22 19.19
C ASN A 418 5.93 20.97 19.91
N VAL A 419 7.04 21.28 19.24
CA VAL A 419 8.26 21.78 19.91
C VAL A 419 8.67 23.20 19.50
N GLY A 420 8.12 23.75 18.42
CA GLY A 420 8.54 25.01 17.79
C GLY A 420 9.79 24.86 16.93
N TYR A 421 9.91 25.70 15.91
CA TYR A 421 10.99 25.63 14.93
C TYR A 421 12.39 25.73 15.54
N ASP A 422 12.59 26.62 16.54
CA ASP A 422 13.90 26.84 17.17
C ASP A 422 14.45 25.59 17.89
N ASN A 423 13.58 24.65 18.26
CA ASN A 423 13.95 23.42 18.97
C ASN A 423 13.82 22.16 18.09
N LEU A 424 13.40 22.32 16.84
CA LEU A 424 13.08 21.21 15.95
C LEU A 424 14.31 20.37 15.62
N THR A 425 14.20 19.05 15.80
CA THR A 425 15.23 18.06 15.51
C THR A 425 14.69 16.92 14.66
N GLY A 426 15.58 16.05 14.16
CA GLY A 426 15.16 14.82 13.47
C GLY A 426 14.35 13.88 14.38
N ALA A 427 14.65 13.82 15.67
CA ALA A 427 13.87 13.04 16.63
C ALA A 427 12.41 13.53 16.73
N ASP A 428 12.19 14.84 16.73
CA ASP A 428 10.84 15.42 16.78
C ASP A 428 10.05 15.09 15.50
N VAL A 429 10.72 15.07 14.34
CA VAL A 429 10.09 14.66 13.07
C VAL A 429 9.79 13.16 13.06
N HIS A 430 10.67 12.30 13.63
CA HIS A 430 10.40 10.89 13.84
C HIS A 430 9.14 10.67 14.68
N ASP A 431 9.05 11.34 15.81
CA ASP A 431 7.92 11.23 16.73
C ASP A 431 6.62 11.74 16.06
N ALA A 432 6.70 12.84 15.31
CA ALA A 432 5.58 13.36 14.54
C ALA A 432 5.10 12.38 13.44
N LEU A 433 6.00 11.66 12.75
CA LEU A 433 5.61 10.62 11.79
C LEU A 433 4.76 9.52 12.45
N ILE A 434 5.09 9.15 13.69
CA ILE A 434 4.34 8.17 14.47
C ILE A 434 3.01 8.77 14.95
N GLU A 435 3.02 10.00 15.43
CA GLU A 435 1.86 10.72 15.97
C GLU A 435 0.80 10.99 14.89
N LEU A 436 1.19 11.20 13.64
CA LEU A 436 0.24 11.34 12.52
C LEU A 436 -0.76 10.19 12.43
N GLY A 437 -0.39 8.99 12.91
CA GLY A 437 -1.26 7.81 12.92
C GLY A 437 -1.72 7.42 11.52
N ALA A 438 -2.97 6.98 11.39
CA ALA A 438 -3.56 6.59 10.12
C ALA A 438 -3.99 7.83 9.32
N ILE A 439 -3.31 8.12 8.21
CA ILE A 439 -3.63 9.25 7.35
C ILE A 439 -3.65 8.87 5.86
N ASP A 440 -4.46 9.60 5.12
CA ASP A 440 -4.44 9.66 3.67
C ASP A 440 -3.46 10.74 3.22
N VAL A 441 -2.42 10.35 2.48
CA VAL A 441 -1.37 11.24 1.96
C VAL A 441 -1.70 11.57 0.50
N LEU A 442 -1.49 12.81 0.10
CA LEU A 442 -1.81 13.33 -1.23
C LEU A 442 -3.25 12.92 -1.65
N ASP A 443 -4.24 13.31 -0.83
CA ASP A 443 -5.66 12.98 -1.03
C ASP A 443 -5.96 11.48 -1.22
N GLY A 444 -5.21 10.61 -0.56
CA GLY A 444 -5.38 9.15 -0.57
C GLY A 444 -4.69 8.44 -1.72
N VAL A 445 -3.76 9.10 -2.41
CA VAL A 445 -2.86 8.42 -3.35
C VAL A 445 -2.05 7.36 -2.61
N MET A 446 -1.61 7.66 -1.39
CA MET A 446 -0.95 6.75 -0.48
C MET A 446 -1.65 6.80 0.88
N ARG A 447 -1.69 5.65 1.59
CA ARG A 447 -2.26 5.53 2.92
C ARG A 447 -1.21 5.00 3.87
N VAL A 448 -0.95 5.71 4.94
CA VAL A 448 0.05 5.32 5.94
C VAL A 448 -0.56 5.25 7.33
N ASP A 449 0.01 4.39 8.17
CA ASP A 449 -0.20 4.35 9.60
C ASP A 449 1.09 3.83 10.25
N PHE A 450 1.82 4.73 10.90
CA PHE A 450 3.07 4.40 11.57
C PHE A 450 2.90 4.23 13.09
N SER A 451 1.67 4.23 13.58
CA SER A 451 1.38 3.90 14.98
C SER A 451 1.73 2.42 15.30
N ASN A 452 1.74 2.07 16.58
CA ASN A 452 1.94 0.69 17.05
C ASN A 452 3.22 0.01 16.51
N ASN A 453 4.33 0.72 16.51
CA ASN A 453 5.63 0.25 15.98
C ASN A 453 5.61 -0.08 14.48
N ASN A 454 4.65 0.42 13.72
CA ASN A 454 4.69 0.31 12.27
C ASN A 454 5.74 1.27 11.69
N ARG A 455 6.46 0.79 10.69
CA ARG A 455 7.40 1.59 9.90
C ARG A 455 7.09 1.52 8.40
N SER A 456 6.03 0.80 8.05
CA SER A 456 5.51 0.69 6.70
C SER A 456 3.98 0.64 6.72
N PRO A 457 3.29 1.08 5.67
CA PRO A 457 1.86 0.82 5.50
C PRO A 457 1.52 -0.66 5.53
N HIS A 458 0.32 -1.02 6.00
CA HIS A 458 -0.16 -2.39 6.06
C HIS A 458 -1.45 -2.60 5.26
N GLN A 459 -1.57 -1.98 4.11
CA GLN A 459 -2.69 -2.20 3.20
C GLN A 459 -2.27 -1.95 1.76
N ALA A 460 -2.89 -2.71 0.84
CA ALA A 460 -2.71 -2.53 -0.59
C ALA A 460 -3.96 -3.00 -1.35
N GLN A 461 -4.08 -2.59 -2.60
CA GLN A 461 -4.97 -3.19 -3.58
C GLN A 461 -4.27 -4.40 -4.23
N ILE A 462 -5.03 -5.28 -4.88
CA ILE A 462 -4.49 -6.20 -5.87
C ILE A 462 -4.91 -5.69 -7.24
N ARG A 463 -3.95 -5.50 -8.12
CA ARG A 463 -4.21 -5.09 -9.50
C ARG A 463 -3.68 -6.13 -10.49
N GLN A 464 -4.27 -6.15 -11.67
CA GLN A 464 -3.87 -7.00 -12.79
C GLN A 464 -3.72 -6.17 -14.06
N VAL A 465 -2.78 -6.55 -14.89
CA VAL A 465 -2.70 -5.99 -16.25
C VAL A 465 -3.83 -6.59 -17.10
N GLN A 466 -4.75 -5.73 -17.54
CA GLN A 466 -5.88 -6.07 -18.39
C GLN A 466 -6.00 -5.05 -19.52
N GLY A 467 -5.81 -5.49 -20.76
CA GLY A 467 -5.82 -4.61 -21.92
C GLY A 467 -4.79 -3.49 -21.86
N GLY A 468 -3.64 -3.76 -21.23
CA GLY A 468 -2.57 -2.79 -21.02
C GLY A 468 -2.83 -1.77 -19.91
N GLN A 469 -3.86 -1.95 -19.08
CA GLN A 469 -4.19 -1.10 -17.93
C GLN A 469 -4.02 -1.90 -16.63
N PHE A 470 -3.76 -1.21 -15.52
CA PHE A 470 -3.63 -1.80 -14.18
C PHE A 470 -4.98 -1.81 -13.48
N ALA A 471 -5.83 -2.78 -13.87
CA ALA A 471 -7.19 -2.92 -13.36
C ALA A 471 -7.20 -3.41 -11.90
N VAL A 472 -8.05 -2.83 -11.05
CA VAL A 472 -8.25 -3.26 -9.67
C VAL A 472 -9.02 -4.59 -9.66
N LEU A 473 -8.43 -5.63 -9.09
CA LEU A 473 -9.08 -6.92 -8.83
C LEU A 473 -9.65 -7.00 -7.42
N GLN A 474 -8.91 -6.44 -6.46
CA GLN A 474 -9.31 -6.36 -5.06
C GLN A 474 -8.98 -4.96 -4.54
N ASP A 475 -9.95 -4.34 -3.89
CA ASP A 475 -9.79 -3.02 -3.29
C ASP A 475 -8.88 -3.07 -2.06
N TRP A 476 -8.59 -1.93 -1.46
CA TRP A 476 -7.73 -1.78 -0.29
C TRP A 476 -8.02 -2.84 0.76
N THR A 477 -7.02 -3.65 1.04
CA THR A 477 -7.07 -4.79 1.94
C THR A 477 -5.85 -4.76 2.85
N PRO A 478 -6.01 -5.06 4.15
CA PRO A 478 -4.86 -5.23 5.05
C PRO A 478 -3.90 -6.29 4.51
N THR A 479 -2.60 -6.00 4.56
CA THR A 479 -1.57 -7.01 4.28
C THR A 479 -1.37 -7.90 5.50
N PRO A 480 -0.95 -9.17 5.31
CA PRO A 480 -0.34 -9.92 6.40
C PRO A 480 0.87 -9.17 6.96
N ASP A 481 1.12 -9.29 8.24
CA ASP A 481 2.24 -8.68 8.95
C ASP A 481 3.36 -9.73 9.11
N LEU A 482 4.37 -9.62 8.27
CA LEU A 482 5.52 -10.52 8.26
C LEU A 482 6.82 -9.82 8.71
N ARG A 483 6.68 -8.92 9.70
CA ARG A 483 7.86 -8.34 10.36
C ARG A 483 8.73 -9.43 10.96
N PRO A 484 10.08 -9.28 10.96
CA PRO A 484 10.97 -10.21 11.64
C PRO A 484 10.60 -10.39 13.11
N ALA A 485 10.76 -11.61 13.62
CA ALA A 485 10.41 -11.93 15.02
C ALA A 485 11.30 -11.20 16.05
N ASP A 486 12.55 -10.92 15.69
CA ASP A 486 13.53 -10.15 16.46
C ASP A 486 13.64 -8.70 15.98
N ASN A 487 12.52 -8.02 15.88
CA ASN A 487 12.48 -6.61 15.50
C ASN A 487 12.94 -5.69 16.64
N PHE A 488 13.20 -4.41 16.29
CA PHE A 488 13.45 -3.38 17.31
C PHE A 488 12.25 -3.27 18.26
N SER A 489 12.54 -2.91 19.51
CA SER A 489 11.50 -2.54 20.49
C SER A 489 11.60 -1.04 20.74
N ASP A 490 10.52 -0.32 20.55
CA ASP A 490 10.40 1.04 21.07
C ASP A 490 10.47 0.95 22.59
N ASN A 491 11.55 1.49 23.20
CA ASN A 491 11.78 1.55 24.64
C ASN A 491 11.17 2.81 25.24
#